data_eec2e7307c79afc7e202b3dd375d326e
#
_entry.id   eec2e7307c79afc7e202b3dd375d326e
#
_cell.length_a   1.000
_cell.length_b   1.000
_cell.length_c   1.000
_cell.angle_alpha   90.00
_cell.angle_beta   90.00
_cell.angle_gamma   90.00
#
_symmetry.space_group_name_H-M   'P 1'
#
loop_
_entity.id
_entity.type
_entity.pdbx_description
1 polymer ?
#
loop_
_entity_poly.entity_id
_entity_poly.type
_entity_poly.pdbx_seq_one_letter_code
_entity_poly.pdbx_strand_id
1 'polypeptide(L)'
;MKFGLNAIKAGCLKPHKRGVMVFLSLSGAVLAGGKGERMASQDKGLLLFRGEVMALSVGLALRQVTDCVFINANRNSERYADLGFEVIADDHFYQDKGPLSGLAACLTFAKTSHLLVSPCDTPCISGDAFTKLIFASNAFPDRIHYLSDAFGSHPLHAILPVEPALIILKDFLDKSERHSVMAFYEVFGCESVLWDKSEELLNVNTPDVLS
;
A
#
# COMPACT_ATOMS: atom_id res chain seq x y z
N MET A 1 -25.75 -45.90 27.53
CA MET A 1 -25.78 -44.64 26.76
C MET A 1 -24.38 -44.04 26.76
N LYS A 2 -23.68 -44.16 25.62
CA LYS A 2 -22.31 -43.62 25.47
C LYS A 2 -22.38 -42.29 24.72
N PHE A 3 -22.02 -41.20 25.36
CA PHE A 3 -21.83 -39.91 24.70
C PHE A 3 -20.41 -39.86 24.13
N GLY A 4 -20.31 -39.80 22.80
CA GLY A 4 -19.06 -39.60 22.09
C GLY A 4 -18.68 -38.11 22.06
N LEU A 5 -17.53 -37.77 22.64
CA LEU A 5 -16.88 -36.50 22.46
C LEU A 5 -16.19 -36.48 21.08
N ASN A 6 -16.68 -35.68 20.15
CA ASN A 6 -15.97 -35.34 18.93
C ASN A 6 -14.84 -34.35 19.25
N ALA A 7 -13.60 -34.83 19.22
CA ALA A 7 -12.39 -34.00 19.30
C ALA A 7 -12.22 -33.24 18.00
N ILE A 8 -12.32 -31.92 18.07
CA ILE A 8 -11.93 -31.00 17.00
C ILE A 8 -10.41 -31.13 16.85
N LYS A 9 -9.98 -31.69 15.72
CA LYS A 9 -8.55 -31.73 15.35
C LYS A 9 -8.06 -30.33 15.09
N ALA A 10 -7.29 -29.77 16.03
CA ALA A 10 -6.45 -28.61 15.79
C ALA A 10 -5.45 -28.96 14.70
N GLY A 11 -5.56 -28.30 13.55
CA GLY A 11 -4.61 -28.40 12.44
C GLY A 11 -3.24 -27.90 12.91
N CYS A 12 -2.29 -28.81 13.02
CA CYS A 12 -0.91 -28.54 13.36
C CYS A 12 -0.28 -27.71 12.22
N LEU A 13 -0.07 -26.42 12.46
CA LEU A 13 0.77 -25.56 11.63
C LEU A 13 2.19 -26.13 11.67
N LYS A 14 2.64 -26.73 10.55
CA LYS A 14 4.03 -27.17 10.41
C LYS A 14 4.94 -25.95 10.38
N PRO A 15 6.00 -25.88 11.21
CA PRO A 15 6.97 -24.80 11.14
C PRO A 15 7.67 -24.85 9.79
N HIS A 16 7.63 -23.75 9.04
CA HIS A 16 8.39 -23.57 7.81
C HIS A 16 9.89 -23.63 8.13
N LYS A 17 10.63 -24.25 7.23
CA LYS A 17 12.05 -24.57 7.32
C LYS A 17 12.88 -23.32 7.70
N ARG A 18 13.89 -23.55 8.56
CA ARG A 18 14.96 -22.66 9.05
C ARG A 18 15.25 -21.45 8.16
N GLY A 19 15.19 -20.26 8.79
CA GLY A 19 15.36 -18.96 8.18
C GLY A 19 16.62 -18.78 7.36
N VAL A 20 16.43 -18.80 6.06
CA VAL A 20 17.25 -17.98 5.18
C VAL A 20 16.63 -16.59 5.31
N MET A 21 17.35 -15.62 5.84
CA MET A 21 16.96 -14.21 5.73
C MET A 21 16.96 -13.90 4.22
N VAL A 22 15.79 -13.87 3.62
CA VAL A 22 15.62 -13.39 2.26
C VAL A 22 15.70 -11.87 2.35
N PHE A 23 16.77 -11.28 1.85
CA PHE A 23 16.85 -9.83 1.71
C PHE A 23 15.87 -9.43 0.62
N LEU A 24 14.75 -8.81 1.01
CA LEU A 24 13.79 -8.27 0.06
C LEU A 24 14.44 -7.07 -0.65
N SER A 25 14.42 -7.07 -1.98
CA SER A 25 14.64 -5.83 -2.71
C SER A 25 13.34 -5.05 -2.73
N LEU A 26 13.41 -3.75 -2.41
CA LEU A 26 12.22 -2.93 -2.12
C LEU A 26 12.13 -1.73 -3.05
N SER A 27 10.92 -1.46 -3.54
CA SER A 27 10.51 -0.16 -4.07
C SER A 27 9.43 0.43 -3.17
N GLY A 28 9.32 1.76 -3.16
CA GLY A 28 8.25 2.50 -2.50
C GLY A 28 7.43 3.30 -3.51
N ALA A 29 6.12 3.30 -3.40
CA ALA A 29 5.21 4.07 -4.24
C ALA A 29 4.28 4.95 -3.41
N VAL A 30 4.26 6.25 -3.71
CA VAL A 30 3.24 7.17 -3.21
C VAL A 30 2.07 7.16 -4.20
N LEU A 31 0.89 6.79 -3.73
CA LEU A 31 -0.34 6.80 -4.54
C LEU A 31 -0.99 8.20 -4.46
N ALA A 32 -0.80 9.00 -5.50
CA ALA A 32 -1.37 10.34 -5.62
C ALA A 32 -2.45 10.43 -6.72
N GLY A 33 -2.76 9.31 -7.36
CA GLY A 33 -3.81 9.19 -8.36
C GLY A 33 -5.21 9.16 -7.70
N GLY A 34 -6.02 10.18 -7.94
CA GLY A 34 -7.41 10.22 -7.52
C GLY A 34 -8.18 11.24 -8.33
N LYS A 35 -9.51 11.02 -8.58
CA LYS A 35 -10.32 11.91 -9.41
C LYS A 35 -10.49 13.32 -8.84
N GLY A 36 -10.12 13.58 -7.56
CA GLY A 36 -10.13 14.92 -6.94
C GLY A 36 -11.48 15.65 -6.95
N GLU A 37 -12.59 14.95 -7.26
CA GLU A 37 -13.92 15.52 -7.49
C GLU A 37 -14.47 16.30 -6.28
N ARG A 38 -13.99 16.00 -5.08
CA ARG A 38 -14.49 16.62 -3.82
C ARG A 38 -13.69 17.83 -3.35
N MET A 39 -12.56 18.18 -3.98
CA MET A 39 -11.63 19.23 -3.54
C MET A 39 -11.44 20.33 -4.60
N ALA A 40 -12.51 20.76 -5.29
CA ALA A 40 -12.48 21.88 -6.26
C ALA A 40 -11.31 21.78 -7.26
N SER A 41 -11.02 20.62 -7.83
CA SER A 41 -9.94 20.35 -8.80
C SER A 41 -8.50 20.42 -8.24
N GLN A 42 -8.30 20.64 -6.94
CA GLN A 42 -6.96 20.64 -6.37
C GLN A 42 -6.42 19.22 -6.22
N ASP A 43 -5.16 19.05 -6.58
CA ASP A 43 -4.46 17.77 -6.43
C ASP A 43 -4.02 17.62 -4.97
N LYS A 44 -4.63 16.65 -4.29
CA LYS A 44 -4.50 16.45 -2.85
C LYS A 44 -3.04 16.25 -2.41
N GLY A 45 -2.28 15.47 -3.18
CA GLY A 45 -0.88 15.19 -2.86
C GLY A 45 0.03 16.42 -2.94
N LEU A 46 -0.40 17.48 -3.64
CA LEU A 46 0.34 18.75 -3.78
C LEU A 46 -0.10 19.82 -2.77
N LEU A 47 -1.03 19.52 -1.89
CA LEU A 47 -1.41 20.42 -0.81
C LEU A 47 -0.36 20.42 0.30
N LEU A 48 -0.28 21.57 0.99
CA LEU A 48 0.61 21.71 2.14
C LEU A 48 -0.08 21.19 3.40
N PHE A 49 0.65 20.43 4.18
CA PHE A 49 0.30 20.06 5.54
C PHE A 49 1.46 20.45 6.45
N ARG A 50 1.22 21.31 7.44
CA ARG A 50 2.27 21.86 8.33
C ARG A 50 3.47 22.46 7.57
N GLY A 51 3.20 23.11 6.42
CA GLY A 51 4.21 23.76 5.62
C GLY A 51 4.96 22.87 4.62
N GLU A 52 4.69 21.57 4.58
CA GLU A 52 5.32 20.63 3.64
C GLU A 52 4.28 20.00 2.70
N VAL A 53 4.67 19.70 1.45
CA VAL A 53 3.81 19.02 0.47
C VAL A 53 3.52 17.59 0.93
N MET A 54 2.26 17.19 1.02
CA MET A 54 1.87 15.89 1.59
C MET A 54 2.53 14.70 0.89
N ALA A 55 2.57 14.68 -0.45
CA ALA A 55 3.22 13.60 -1.19
C ALA A 55 4.75 13.56 -0.93
N LEU A 56 5.38 14.72 -0.67
CA LEU A 56 6.80 14.79 -0.30
C LEU A 56 7.03 14.13 1.06
N SER A 57 6.23 14.47 2.07
CA SER A 57 6.33 13.89 3.42
C SER A 57 6.23 12.35 3.37
N VAL A 58 5.25 11.82 2.65
CA VAL A 58 5.08 10.35 2.48
C VAL A 58 6.26 9.75 1.72
N GLY A 59 6.71 10.39 0.63
CA GLY A 59 7.87 9.94 -0.16
C GLY A 59 9.15 9.91 0.67
N LEU A 60 9.37 10.91 1.53
CA LEU A 60 10.52 10.96 2.44
C LEU A 60 10.45 9.88 3.52
N ALA A 61 9.25 9.55 4.02
CA ALA A 61 9.09 8.43 4.95
C ALA A 61 9.42 7.08 4.28
N LEU A 62 9.02 6.86 3.02
CA LEU A 62 9.41 5.68 2.23
C LEU A 62 10.94 5.63 1.98
N ARG A 63 11.57 6.79 1.73
CA ARG A 63 13.04 6.87 1.54
C ARG A 63 13.85 6.48 2.77
N GLN A 64 13.24 6.39 3.94
CA GLN A 64 13.92 5.88 5.13
C GLN A 64 14.16 4.36 5.06
N VAL A 65 13.44 3.64 4.22
CA VAL A 65 13.50 2.17 4.13
C VAL A 65 13.88 1.64 2.75
N THR A 66 13.86 2.49 1.70
CA THR A 66 14.31 2.14 0.35
C THR A 66 14.74 3.37 -0.45
N ASP A 67 15.79 3.22 -1.28
CA ASP A 67 16.25 4.29 -2.18
C ASP A 67 15.37 4.41 -3.45
N CYS A 68 14.64 3.35 -3.81
CA CYS A 68 13.82 3.28 -5.02
C CYS A 68 12.39 3.73 -4.71
N VAL A 69 12.15 5.05 -4.68
CA VAL A 69 10.83 5.64 -4.41
C VAL A 69 10.34 6.44 -5.60
N PHE A 70 9.07 6.25 -5.98
CA PHE A 70 8.39 6.94 -7.07
C PHE A 70 6.97 7.34 -6.69
N ILE A 71 6.34 8.20 -7.51
CA ILE A 71 4.97 8.69 -7.29
C ILE A 71 4.09 8.23 -8.45
N ASN A 72 2.93 7.65 -8.14
CA ASN A 72 1.88 7.41 -9.11
C ASN A 72 0.92 8.59 -9.11
N ALA A 73 0.87 9.32 -10.24
CA ALA A 73 0.00 10.48 -10.43
C ALA A 73 -0.45 10.62 -11.88
N ASN A 74 -1.75 10.84 -12.09
CA ASN A 74 -2.35 10.99 -13.42
C ASN A 74 -2.43 12.43 -13.90
N ARG A 75 -2.10 13.40 -13.04
CA ARG A 75 -2.15 14.84 -13.30
C ARG A 75 -0.96 15.51 -12.65
N ASN A 76 -0.64 16.73 -13.10
CA ASN A 76 0.43 17.55 -12.50
C ASN A 76 1.78 16.81 -12.39
N SER A 77 2.10 15.90 -13.32
CA SER A 77 3.30 15.05 -13.28
C SER A 77 4.59 15.87 -13.11
N GLU A 78 4.70 17.03 -13.77
CA GLU A 78 5.85 17.93 -13.64
C GLU A 78 6.02 18.44 -12.20
N ARG A 79 4.90 18.86 -11.56
CA ARG A 79 4.95 19.34 -10.17
C ARG A 79 5.33 18.26 -9.18
N TYR A 80 4.95 16.98 -9.44
CA TYR A 80 5.41 15.86 -8.63
C TYR A 80 6.88 15.51 -8.90
N ALA A 81 7.34 15.64 -10.15
CA ALA A 81 8.74 15.46 -10.50
C ALA A 81 9.65 16.51 -9.84
N ASP A 82 9.16 17.76 -9.69
CA ASP A 82 9.86 18.84 -8.96
C ASP A 82 10.11 18.50 -7.48
N LEU A 83 9.34 17.53 -6.90
CA LEU A 83 9.60 17.01 -5.56
C LEU A 83 10.80 16.04 -5.50
N GLY A 84 11.43 15.74 -6.64
CA GLY A 84 12.61 14.88 -6.74
C GLY A 84 12.30 13.38 -6.75
N PHE A 85 11.13 12.98 -7.26
CA PHE A 85 10.72 11.60 -7.47
C PHE A 85 10.45 11.32 -8.94
N GLU A 86 10.67 10.08 -9.36
CA GLU A 86 10.16 9.61 -10.64
C GLU A 86 8.63 9.52 -10.58
N VAL A 87 7.94 9.89 -11.67
CA VAL A 87 6.47 9.95 -11.71
C VAL A 87 5.95 9.02 -12.79
N ILE A 88 4.99 8.19 -12.43
CA ILE A 88 4.29 7.27 -13.34
C ILE A 88 2.79 7.56 -13.35
N ALA A 89 2.14 7.29 -14.48
CA ALA A 89 0.68 7.36 -14.61
C ALA A 89 0.05 5.97 -14.62
N ASP A 90 -1.27 5.91 -14.39
CA ASP A 90 -2.05 4.69 -14.53
C ASP A 90 -2.00 4.18 -15.97
N ASP A 91 -2.05 2.86 -16.13
CA ASP A 91 -2.21 2.23 -17.42
C ASP A 91 -3.65 2.49 -17.94
N HIS A 92 -3.78 2.94 -19.19
CA HIS A 92 -5.06 3.23 -19.83
C HIS A 92 -6.00 2.01 -19.89
N PHE A 93 -5.48 0.77 -19.89
CA PHE A 93 -6.29 -0.45 -19.86
C PHE A 93 -7.01 -0.66 -18.52
N TYR A 94 -6.48 -0.13 -17.44
CA TYR A 94 -7.03 -0.30 -16.09
C TYR A 94 -7.54 1.01 -15.49
N GLN A 95 -7.81 2.02 -16.32
CA GLN A 95 -8.39 3.27 -15.85
C GLN A 95 -9.76 3.05 -15.18
N ASP A 96 -10.10 3.94 -14.27
CA ASP A 96 -11.40 3.96 -13.57
C ASP A 96 -11.67 2.76 -12.62
N LYS A 97 -10.65 2.00 -12.26
CA LYS A 97 -10.74 0.92 -11.26
C LYS A 97 -10.40 1.40 -9.83
N GLY A 98 -10.50 2.70 -9.58
CA GLY A 98 -10.17 3.31 -8.29
C GLY A 98 -8.68 3.12 -7.92
N PRO A 99 -8.35 2.89 -6.65
CA PRO A 99 -6.95 2.73 -6.22
C PRO A 99 -6.23 1.54 -6.86
N LEU A 100 -6.96 0.55 -7.39
CA LEU A 100 -6.38 -0.61 -8.06
C LEU A 100 -5.73 -0.26 -9.40
N SER A 101 -6.15 0.83 -10.08
CA SER A 101 -5.50 1.34 -11.28
C SER A 101 -4.05 1.76 -10.97
N GLY A 102 -3.88 2.61 -9.97
CA GLY A 102 -2.57 3.06 -9.51
C GLY A 102 -1.71 1.90 -8.99
N LEU A 103 -2.31 0.96 -8.25
CA LEU A 103 -1.61 -0.20 -7.75
C LEU A 103 -1.07 -1.09 -8.89
N ALA A 104 -1.86 -1.31 -9.95
CA ALA A 104 -1.44 -2.07 -11.13
C ALA A 104 -0.28 -1.38 -11.87
N ALA A 105 -0.34 -0.06 -12.03
CA ALA A 105 0.75 0.73 -12.61
C ALA A 105 2.02 0.62 -11.78
N CYS A 106 1.92 0.77 -10.45
CA CYS A 106 3.05 0.67 -9.54
C CYS A 106 3.70 -0.72 -9.56
N LEU A 107 2.91 -1.80 -9.54
CA LEU A 107 3.43 -3.18 -9.63
C LEU A 107 4.07 -3.45 -11.00
N THR A 108 3.55 -2.87 -12.09
CA THR A 108 4.13 -3.01 -13.44
C THR A 108 5.47 -2.28 -13.54
N PHE A 109 5.59 -1.13 -12.88
CA PHE A 109 6.79 -0.31 -12.91
C PHE A 109 7.91 -0.86 -12.01
N ALA A 110 7.58 -1.37 -10.84
CA ALA A 110 8.54 -1.86 -9.85
C ALA A 110 9.39 -3.02 -10.39
N LYS A 111 10.73 -2.95 -10.21
CA LYS A 111 11.71 -3.97 -10.63
C LYS A 111 12.30 -4.75 -9.46
N THR A 112 11.74 -4.57 -8.29
CA THR A 112 12.15 -5.19 -7.03
C THR A 112 11.27 -6.39 -6.70
N SER A 113 11.66 -7.16 -5.69
CA SER A 113 10.86 -8.31 -5.26
C SER A 113 9.55 -7.90 -4.57
N HIS A 114 9.58 -6.77 -3.84
CA HIS A 114 8.42 -6.26 -3.09
C HIS A 114 8.24 -4.75 -3.30
N LEU A 115 6.99 -4.32 -3.22
CA LEU A 115 6.57 -2.94 -3.34
C LEU A 115 5.86 -2.49 -2.05
N LEU A 116 6.38 -1.44 -1.42
CA LEU A 116 5.68 -0.67 -0.40
C LEU A 116 4.78 0.36 -1.08
N VAL A 117 3.54 0.47 -0.64
CA VAL A 117 2.61 1.50 -1.11
C VAL A 117 2.08 2.32 0.05
N SER A 118 1.84 3.61 -0.20
CA SER A 118 1.20 4.52 0.74
C SER A 118 0.42 5.60 0.00
N PRO A 119 -0.77 6.00 0.45
CA PRO A 119 -1.49 7.11 -0.15
C PRO A 119 -0.84 8.44 0.23
N CYS A 120 -0.97 9.44 -0.63
CA CYS A 120 -0.38 10.76 -0.43
C CYS A 120 -1.03 11.58 0.68
N ASP A 121 -2.20 11.19 1.15
CA ASP A 121 -3.02 11.95 2.11
C ASP A 121 -2.83 11.54 3.58
N THR A 122 -1.80 10.79 3.88
CA THR A 122 -1.37 10.44 5.24
C THR A 122 0.03 10.98 5.53
N PRO A 123 0.23 12.32 5.54
CA PRO A 123 1.56 12.93 5.61
C PRO A 123 2.31 12.71 6.94
N CYS A 124 1.63 12.19 7.96
CA CYS A 124 2.24 11.88 9.25
C CYS A 124 2.83 10.46 9.33
N ILE A 125 2.69 9.65 8.27
CA ILE A 125 3.25 8.29 8.26
C ILE A 125 4.76 8.31 8.49
N SER A 126 5.27 7.38 9.29
CA SER A 126 6.70 7.27 9.59
C SER A 126 7.37 6.11 8.86
N GLY A 127 8.70 6.15 8.74
CA GLY A 127 9.51 5.03 8.26
C GLY A 127 9.41 3.78 9.15
N ASP A 128 9.12 3.96 10.45
CA ASP A 128 8.92 2.86 11.39
C ASP A 128 7.69 2.01 11.00
N ALA A 129 6.61 2.65 10.53
CA ALA A 129 5.42 1.95 10.04
C ALA A 129 5.76 1.04 8.84
N PHE A 130 6.56 1.52 7.90
CA PHE A 130 7.04 0.72 6.77
C PHE A 130 8.02 -0.36 7.21
N THR A 131 8.89 -0.08 8.16
CA THR A 131 9.80 -1.08 8.77
C THR A 131 9.01 -2.24 9.37
N LYS A 132 7.88 -1.96 10.03
CA LYS A 132 7.00 -3.00 10.60
C LYS A 132 6.36 -3.88 9.51
N LEU A 133 5.94 -3.29 8.40
CA LEU A 133 5.45 -4.04 7.23
C LEU A 133 6.54 -4.92 6.61
N ILE A 134 7.76 -4.41 6.45
CA ILE A 134 8.90 -5.17 5.95
C ILE A 134 9.19 -6.36 6.87
N PHE A 135 9.12 -6.17 8.18
CA PHE A 135 9.35 -7.25 9.15
C PHE A 135 8.29 -8.35 9.02
N ALA A 136 7.02 -8.00 8.86
CA ALA A 136 5.95 -8.96 8.62
C ALA A 136 6.15 -9.72 7.29
N SER A 137 6.51 -8.99 6.22
CA SER A 137 6.77 -9.58 4.91
C SER A 137 7.99 -10.51 4.90
N ASN A 138 9.04 -10.24 5.69
CA ASN A 138 10.17 -11.15 5.84
C ASN A 138 9.76 -12.49 6.47
N ALA A 139 8.74 -12.50 7.32
CA ALA A 139 8.23 -13.74 7.92
C ALA A 139 7.34 -14.54 6.94
N PHE A 140 6.57 -13.85 6.10
CA PHE A 140 5.65 -14.44 5.12
C PHE A 140 5.71 -13.68 3.78
N PRO A 141 6.79 -13.86 2.99
CA PRO A 141 7.07 -13.03 1.80
C PRO A 141 6.07 -13.22 0.66
N ASP A 142 5.33 -14.31 0.66
CA ASP A 142 4.34 -14.64 -0.38
C ASP A 142 2.95 -14.05 -0.09
N ARG A 143 2.82 -13.22 0.95
CA ARG A 143 1.56 -12.59 1.34
C ARG A 143 1.61 -11.07 1.22
N ILE A 144 0.44 -10.47 1.04
CA ILE A 144 0.29 -9.02 1.18
C ILE A 144 0.12 -8.70 2.66
N HIS A 145 0.90 -7.73 3.16
CA HIS A 145 0.74 -7.21 4.51
C HIS A 145 0.31 -5.75 4.45
N TYR A 146 -0.70 -5.38 5.23
CA TYR A 146 -1.22 -4.02 5.28
C TYR A 146 -1.42 -3.55 6.73
N LEU A 147 -1.34 -2.24 6.96
CA LEU A 147 -1.51 -1.68 8.30
C LEU A 147 -2.97 -1.70 8.74
N SER A 148 -3.17 -1.95 10.01
CA SER A 148 -4.42 -1.73 10.72
C SER A 148 -4.13 -1.03 12.04
N ASP A 149 -5.12 -0.33 12.61
CA ASP A 149 -5.05 0.27 13.92
C ASP A 149 -6.31 -0.05 14.76
N ALA A 150 -6.49 0.63 15.88
CA ALA A 150 -7.65 0.45 16.75
C ALA A 150 -8.98 0.87 16.09
N PHE A 151 -8.93 1.63 15.01
CA PHE A 151 -10.11 2.18 14.33
C PHE A 151 -10.45 1.45 13.04
N GLY A 152 -9.53 0.67 12.46
CA GLY A 152 -9.80 -0.09 11.27
C GLY A 152 -8.60 -0.49 10.43
N SER A 153 -8.89 -0.86 9.19
CA SER A 153 -7.91 -1.29 8.21
C SER A 153 -7.46 -0.13 7.32
N HIS A 154 -6.17 -0.06 7.04
CA HIS A 154 -5.55 0.92 6.16
C HIS A 154 -4.87 0.23 4.96
N PRO A 155 -5.65 -0.34 4.03
CA PRO A 155 -5.13 -1.25 3.02
C PRO A 155 -4.20 -0.60 1.98
N LEU A 156 -4.20 0.73 1.88
CA LEU A 156 -3.25 1.44 1.01
C LEU A 156 -1.89 1.70 1.67
N HIS A 157 -1.71 1.37 2.95
CA HIS A 157 -0.41 1.25 3.59
C HIS A 157 -0.03 -0.22 3.62
N ALA A 158 0.66 -0.70 2.58
CA ALA A 158 0.91 -2.12 2.41
C ALA A 158 2.27 -2.43 1.78
N ILE A 159 2.69 -3.69 1.94
CA ILE A 159 3.80 -4.30 1.20
C ILE A 159 3.27 -5.50 0.43
N LEU A 160 3.62 -5.57 -0.86
CA LEU A 160 3.15 -6.59 -1.79
C LEU A 160 4.33 -7.27 -2.50
N PRO A 161 4.33 -8.60 -2.70
CA PRO A 161 5.26 -9.27 -3.60
C PRO A 161 4.92 -8.88 -5.05
N VAL A 162 5.86 -8.26 -5.78
CA VAL A 162 5.59 -7.56 -7.06
C VAL A 162 5.04 -8.49 -8.13
N GLU A 163 5.79 -9.49 -8.53
CA GLU A 163 5.41 -10.35 -9.66
C GLU A 163 4.14 -11.15 -9.42
N PRO A 164 3.98 -11.87 -8.29
CA PRO A 164 2.76 -12.63 -8.02
C PRO A 164 1.54 -11.72 -7.88
N ALA A 165 1.67 -10.58 -7.20
CA ALA A 165 0.56 -9.64 -7.01
C ALA A 165 0.12 -9.02 -8.33
N LEU A 166 1.04 -8.69 -9.25
CA LEU A 166 0.71 -8.16 -10.57
C LEU A 166 -0.10 -9.15 -11.40
N ILE A 167 0.30 -10.42 -11.41
CA ILE A 167 -0.38 -11.47 -12.18
C ILE A 167 -1.83 -11.63 -11.68
N ILE A 168 -2.00 -11.77 -10.36
CA ILE A 168 -3.33 -11.97 -9.76
C ILE A 168 -4.18 -10.72 -9.85
N LEU A 169 -3.59 -9.51 -9.73
CA LEU A 169 -4.33 -8.26 -9.85
C LEU A 169 -4.90 -8.07 -11.27
N LYS A 170 -4.13 -8.36 -12.31
CA LYS A 170 -4.61 -8.29 -13.69
C LYS A 170 -5.78 -9.24 -13.92
N ASP A 171 -5.66 -10.49 -13.52
CA ASP A 171 -6.74 -11.46 -13.61
C ASP A 171 -7.99 -11.05 -12.80
N PHE A 172 -7.79 -10.46 -11.63
CA PHE A 172 -8.86 -9.91 -10.78
C PHE A 172 -9.57 -8.73 -11.46
N LEU A 173 -8.83 -7.78 -12.06
CA LEU A 173 -9.39 -6.61 -12.73
C LEU A 173 -10.18 -6.98 -13.99
N ASP A 174 -9.78 -8.04 -14.68
CA ASP A 174 -10.44 -8.55 -15.89
C ASP A 174 -11.74 -9.29 -15.58
N LYS A 175 -11.84 -9.96 -14.43
CA LYS A 175 -12.94 -10.86 -14.08
C LYS A 175 -13.92 -10.31 -13.04
N SER A 176 -13.47 -9.38 -12.21
CA SER A 176 -14.26 -8.91 -11.05
C SER A 176 -15.02 -7.62 -11.38
N GLU A 177 -16.29 -7.59 -10.99
CA GLU A 177 -17.06 -6.33 -10.93
C GLU A 177 -16.73 -5.50 -9.67
N ARG A 178 -16.12 -6.12 -8.65
CA ARG A 178 -15.70 -5.45 -7.40
C ARG A 178 -14.29 -4.94 -7.55
N HIS A 179 -14.11 -3.64 -7.53
CA HIS A 179 -12.80 -2.98 -7.65
C HIS A 179 -12.33 -2.39 -6.30
N SER A 180 -12.48 -3.14 -5.20
CA SER A 180 -11.94 -2.72 -3.89
C SER A 180 -10.60 -3.37 -3.60
N VAL A 181 -9.70 -2.60 -2.95
CA VAL A 181 -8.37 -3.08 -2.56
C VAL A 181 -8.46 -4.30 -1.66
N MET A 182 -9.36 -4.29 -0.68
CA MET A 182 -9.54 -5.44 0.23
C MET A 182 -10.04 -6.69 -0.48
N ALA A 183 -10.96 -6.55 -1.46
CA ALA A 183 -11.41 -7.72 -2.23
C ALA A 183 -10.27 -8.37 -3.03
N PHE A 184 -9.38 -7.56 -3.61
CA PHE A 184 -8.16 -8.06 -4.25
C PHE A 184 -7.22 -8.74 -3.23
N TYR A 185 -6.98 -8.12 -2.08
CA TYR A 185 -6.11 -8.67 -1.04
C TYR A 185 -6.63 -10.01 -0.50
N GLU A 186 -7.94 -10.15 -0.32
CA GLU A 186 -8.57 -11.41 0.09
C GLU A 186 -8.35 -12.53 -0.94
N VAL A 187 -8.43 -12.21 -2.23
CA VAL A 187 -8.17 -13.17 -3.32
C VAL A 187 -6.69 -13.58 -3.35
N PHE A 188 -5.79 -12.63 -3.13
CA PHE A 188 -4.35 -12.90 -3.13
C PHE A 188 -3.90 -13.68 -1.89
N GLY A 189 -4.44 -13.36 -0.74
CA GLY A 189 -4.01 -13.78 0.58
C GLY A 189 -3.24 -12.68 1.29
N CYS A 190 -3.84 -12.15 2.35
CA CYS A 190 -3.29 -11.02 3.08
C CYS A 190 -3.31 -11.21 4.59
N GLU A 191 -2.52 -10.40 5.28
CA GLU A 191 -2.50 -10.29 6.74
C GLU A 191 -2.43 -8.83 7.17
N SER A 192 -3.20 -8.48 8.20
CA SER A 192 -3.11 -7.16 8.83
C SER A 192 -1.95 -7.10 9.80
N VAL A 193 -1.28 -5.94 9.84
CA VAL A 193 -0.20 -5.62 10.77
C VAL A 193 -0.67 -4.47 11.64
N LEU A 194 -0.86 -4.74 12.93
CA LEU A 194 -1.32 -3.72 13.87
C LEU A 194 -0.28 -2.63 14.04
N TRP A 195 -0.67 -1.38 13.84
CA TRP A 195 0.10 -0.17 14.11
C TRP A 195 -0.53 0.58 15.27
N ASP A 196 0.24 0.91 16.28
CA ASP A 196 -0.23 1.48 17.54
C ASP A 196 -0.24 3.01 17.58
N LYS A 197 0.31 3.67 16.55
CA LYS A 197 0.29 5.13 16.40
C LYS A 197 -0.76 5.53 15.36
N SER A 198 -2.04 5.44 15.73
CA SER A 198 -3.16 5.72 14.81
C SER A 198 -3.13 7.14 14.22
N GLU A 199 -2.52 8.10 14.92
CA GLU A 199 -2.36 9.47 14.45
C GLU A 199 -1.49 9.58 13.19
N GLU A 200 -0.58 8.63 12.95
CA GLU A 200 0.24 8.56 11.74
C GLU A 200 -0.56 8.10 10.52
N LEU A 201 -1.70 7.42 10.71
CA LEU A 201 -2.55 6.86 9.66
C LEU A 201 -3.77 7.74 9.33
N LEU A 202 -3.88 8.91 9.96
CA LEU A 202 -4.99 9.83 9.72
C LEU A 202 -4.91 10.47 8.34
N ASN A 203 -5.99 10.35 7.58
CA ASN A 203 -6.13 11.01 6.28
C ASN A 203 -6.40 12.51 6.45
N VAL A 204 -5.60 13.33 5.82
CA VAL A 204 -5.82 14.78 5.71
C VAL A 204 -6.78 15.05 4.54
N ASN A 205 -8.05 15.30 4.84
CA ASN A 205 -9.13 15.39 3.85
C ASN A 205 -9.71 16.78 3.64
N THR A 206 -9.41 17.75 4.50
CA THR A 206 -10.02 19.10 4.46
C THR A 206 -8.98 20.20 4.62
N PRO A 207 -9.21 21.40 4.00
CA PRO A 207 -8.34 22.56 4.16
C PRO A 207 -8.17 23.00 5.61
N ASP A 208 -9.16 22.76 6.47
CA ASP A 208 -9.15 23.18 7.89
C ASP A 208 -8.10 22.42 8.73
N VAL A 209 -7.58 21.30 8.24
CA VAL A 209 -6.50 20.53 8.87
C VAL A 209 -5.12 20.93 8.33
N LEU A 210 -5.09 21.82 7.33
CA LEU A 210 -3.88 22.25 6.64
C LEU A 210 -3.18 23.46 7.30
N SER A 211 -3.76 24.02 8.39
CA SER A 211 -3.23 25.18 9.11
C SER A 211 -2.33 24.81 10.30
#